data_71298df205e90ea05021292bbdd467d4
#
_entry.id   71298df205e90ea05021292bbdd467d4
#
_cell.length_a   1.000
_cell.length_b   1.000
_cell.length_c   1.000
_cell.angle_alpha   90.00
_cell.angle_beta   90.00
_cell.angle_gamma   90.00
#
_symmetry.space_group_name_H-M   'P 1'
#
loop_
_entity.id
_entity.type
_entity.pdbx_description
1 polymer ?
#
loop_
_entity_poly.entity_id
_entity_poly.type
_entity_poly.pdbx_seq_one_letter_code
_entity_poly.pdbx_strand_id
1 'polypeptide(L)'
;MSSLARGMSMPVRVCMHRGMWQHAAISTARAAPAVQPLERLGSGASVAVHADGTPVAVPAPAEDVRRMRSRRESRWLKKQQKLRVRENRKKNTIAARLGIEENKVSPYVRTDQQFKMFKPITPSIRWLRYPLNPHLHRGKPVRELTVAQRKTGGRNHHGHITVRGRGGGHRRRLRLVDFYRWEPGEQKVVRIEYDPGRSAHIALIEHSETKRLSYILAPDGLVAGDTVESYRHMMQHKQQQHSDDTVNLGIFRTQAIRPGNVLPLRMIPIGTTIHAISLLPLGPAKLVRSAGTFGQLVTFSSLRKNVETDENADLAQQHTHAQVRLSSGEVRMVPIDCCAAIGTVSNKDHQHARLGKAGRSRWLGRRPKVRGVAMNPVDHPHGGGRGKSKSNKHPRSIYGFPLKFQRTRSPNSRNGNRMVVRPRPRRNGKRTG
;
A
#
# COMPACT_ATOMS: atom_id res chain seq x y z
N MET A 1 -64.61 10.53 -7.62
CA MET A 1 -64.44 11.99 -7.53
C MET A 1 -62.93 12.18 -7.42
N SER A 2 -62.18 12.32 -8.53
CA SER A 2 -61.76 13.52 -9.26
C SER A 2 -61.05 14.47 -8.29
N SER A 3 -59.77 14.81 -8.41
CA SER A 3 -59.08 15.39 -9.56
C SER A 3 -57.63 15.75 -9.11
N LEU A 4 -56.80 15.64 -10.02
CA LEU A 4 -55.95 16.57 -10.75
C LEU A 4 -54.48 16.63 -10.30
N ALA A 5 -53.70 15.98 -11.13
CA ALA A 5 -52.27 16.19 -11.32
C ALA A 5 -51.97 17.62 -11.81
N ARG A 6 -50.92 18.25 -11.30
CA ARG A 6 -50.22 19.32 -12.03
C ARG A 6 -48.74 19.03 -12.04
N GLY A 7 -48.29 18.61 -13.19
CA GLY A 7 -46.90 18.59 -13.57
C GLY A 7 -46.37 20.03 -13.75
N MET A 8 -45.19 20.28 -13.24
CA MET A 8 -44.36 21.42 -13.62
C MET A 8 -43.03 20.89 -14.18
N SER A 9 -42.97 20.85 -15.50
CA SER A 9 -41.75 20.72 -16.27
C SER A 9 -40.99 22.04 -16.27
N MET A 10 -39.73 22.01 -15.80
CA MET A 10 -38.81 23.11 -16.05
C MET A 10 -37.87 22.76 -17.20
N PRO A 11 -37.64 23.70 -18.13
CA PRO A 11 -36.79 23.45 -19.29
C PRO A 11 -35.29 23.50 -18.96
N VAL A 12 -34.59 22.53 -19.47
CA VAL A 12 -33.12 22.46 -19.51
C VAL A 12 -32.64 23.53 -20.51
N ARG A 13 -31.98 24.57 -19.99
CA ARG A 13 -31.21 25.51 -20.81
C ARG A 13 -29.85 24.89 -21.13
N VAL A 14 -29.72 24.45 -22.37
CA VAL A 14 -28.45 24.15 -23.00
C VAL A 14 -27.78 25.46 -23.39
N CYS A 15 -26.73 25.88 -22.67
CA CYS A 15 -25.83 26.93 -23.12
C CYS A 15 -24.69 26.30 -23.92
N MET A 16 -24.82 26.29 -25.22
CA MET A 16 -23.71 26.14 -26.16
C MET A 16 -22.89 27.46 -26.16
N HIS A 17 -21.71 27.43 -25.64
CA HIS A 17 -20.69 28.43 -25.97
C HIS A 17 -19.61 27.72 -26.80
N ARG A 18 -19.70 27.88 -28.09
CA ARG A 18 -18.61 27.75 -29.06
C ARG A 18 -17.67 28.93 -28.83
N GLY A 19 -16.51 28.68 -28.26
CA GLY A 19 -15.37 29.59 -28.27
C GLY A 19 -14.28 28.99 -29.14
N MET A 20 -14.21 29.47 -30.39
CA MET A 20 -13.08 29.29 -31.28
C MET A 20 -11.84 29.92 -30.63
N TRP A 21 -10.83 29.13 -30.34
CA TRP A 21 -9.49 29.64 -30.10
C TRP A 21 -8.64 29.34 -31.33
N GLN A 22 -8.38 30.40 -32.08
CA GLN A 22 -7.41 30.45 -33.15
C GLN A 22 -6.02 30.18 -32.60
N HIS A 23 -5.32 29.26 -33.23
CA HIS A 23 -3.90 29.06 -33.03
C HIS A 23 -3.13 30.26 -33.55
N ALA A 24 -2.57 31.08 -32.65
CA ALA A 24 -1.48 31.97 -32.97
C ALA A 24 -0.17 31.24 -32.68
N ALA A 25 0.44 30.73 -33.71
CA ALA A 25 1.82 30.26 -33.68
C ALA A 25 2.73 31.48 -33.63
N ILE A 26 3.29 31.77 -32.45
CA ILE A 26 4.43 32.70 -32.33
C ILE A 26 5.71 31.85 -32.33
N SER A 27 6.27 31.71 -33.51
CA SER A 27 7.64 31.28 -33.73
C SER A 27 8.56 32.44 -33.37
N THR A 28 9.22 32.36 -32.24
CA THR A 28 10.43 33.12 -31.96
C THR A 28 11.57 32.14 -31.71
N ALA A 29 12.11 31.64 -32.78
CA ALA A 29 13.44 31.03 -32.79
C ALA A 29 14.45 32.14 -32.52
N ARG A 30 14.88 32.31 -31.28
CA ARG A 30 16.11 33.04 -30.96
C ARG A 30 17.27 32.12 -31.30
N ALA A 31 17.92 32.41 -32.46
CA ALA A 31 19.18 31.82 -32.83
C ALA A 31 20.22 32.09 -31.72
N ALA A 32 20.80 31.04 -31.18
CA ALA A 32 21.99 31.15 -30.36
C ALA A 32 23.13 31.65 -31.24
N PRO A 33 23.96 32.60 -30.77
CA PRO A 33 25.11 33.03 -31.51
C PRO A 33 26.08 31.85 -31.67
N ALA A 34 26.45 31.59 -32.91
CA ALA A 34 27.47 30.60 -33.28
C ALA A 34 28.78 30.98 -32.58
N VAL A 35 29.27 30.10 -31.70
CA VAL A 35 30.60 30.20 -31.12
C VAL A 35 31.57 29.78 -32.23
N GLN A 36 32.23 30.74 -32.88
CA GLN A 36 33.34 30.49 -33.78
C GLN A 36 34.50 29.88 -32.98
N PRO A 37 35.21 28.89 -33.54
CA PRO A 37 36.41 28.36 -32.90
C PRO A 37 37.50 29.43 -32.90
N LEU A 38 38.02 29.78 -31.74
CA LEU A 38 39.17 30.64 -31.56
C LEU A 38 40.40 29.92 -32.16
N GLU A 39 40.82 30.37 -33.33
CA GLU A 39 42.13 30.06 -33.88
C GLU A 39 43.20 30.52 -32.90
N ARG A 40 44.19 29.69 -32.70
CA ARG A 40 45.40 29.98 -31.92
C ARG A 40 46.19 31.09 -32.66
N LEU A 41 46.05 32.32 -32.22
CA LEU A 41 46.98 33.38 -32.57
C LEU A 41 48.18 33.26 -31.63
N GLY A 42 49.35 33.24 -32.29
CA GLY A 42 50.66 33.12 -31.69
C GLY A 42 50.99 34.28 -30.73
N SER A 43 52.00 34.04 -29.93
CA SER A 43 52.60 34.93 -28.95
C SER A 43 52.95 36.29 -29.56
N GLY A 44 52.03 37.24 -29.44
CA GLY A 44 52.27 38.66 -29.71
C GLY A 44 51.48 39.48 -28.71
N ALA A 45 52.12 40.03 -27.69
CA ALA A 45 51.54 40.95 -26.76
C ALA A 45 51.11 42.22 -27.48
N SER A 46 49.83 42.37 -27.76
CA SER A 46 49.27 43.61 -28.23
C SER A 46 49.25 44.63 -27.07
N VAL A 47 50.12 45.60 -27.10
CA VAL A 47 50.12 46.75 -26.21
C VAL A 47 49.06 47.72 -26.74
N ALA A 48 48.00 47.92 -25.94
CA ALA A 48 47.02 48.95 -26.22
C ALA A 48 47.70 50.32 -26.02
N VAL A 49 47.66 51.18 -27.02
CA VAL A 49 48.25 52.52 -27.00
C VAL A 49 47.10 53.55 -27.09
N HIS A 50 47.13 54.58 -26.24
CA HIS A 50 46.20 55.72 -26.40
C HIS A 50 46.50 56.47 -27.68
N ALA A 51 45.52 57.24 -28.18
CA ALA A 51 45.66 58.10 -29.37
C ALA A 51 46.88 59.06 -29.33
N ASP A 52 47.40 59.30 -28.14
CA ASP A 52 48.55 60.14 -27.89
C ASP A 52 49.89 59.39 -27.79
N GLY A 53 49.95 58.15 -28.20
CA GLY A 53 51.20 57.35 -28.25
C GLY A 53 51.72 56.86 -26.88
N THR A 54 51.00 57.03 -25.79
CA THR A 54 51.42 56.57 -24.46
C THR A 54 50.94 55.15 -24.20
N PRO A 55 51.82 54.20 -23.71
CA PRO A 55 51.40 52.87 -23.40
C PRO A 55 50.43 52.81 -22.23
N VAL A 56 49.26 52.23 -22.42
CA VAL A 56 48.32 51.96 -21.34
C VAL A 56 48.82 50.83 -20.49
N ALA A 57 49.10 51.07 -19.24
CA ALA A 57 49.38 50.02 -18.28
C ALA A 57 48.12 49.15 -18.08
N VAL A 58 48.08 47.98 -18.73
CA VAL A 58 47.01 46.99 -18.47
C VAL A 58 47.20 46.45 -17.06
N PRO A 59 46.23 46.65 -16.13
CA PRO A 59 46.37 46.12 -14.80
C PRO A 59 46.59 44.59 -14.88
N ALA A 60 47.64 44.11 -14.23
CA ALA A 60 47.92 42.66 -14.15
C ALA A 60 46.67 41.96 -13.59
N PRO A 61 46.26 40.82 -14.14
CA PRO A 61 45.11 40.05 -13.67
C PRO A 61 45.31 39.79 -12.19
N ALA A 62 44.35 40.22 -11.36
CA ALA A 62 44.41 40.19 -9.91
C ALA A 62 44.82 38.75 -9.44
N GLU A 63 45.77 38.68 -8.51
CA GLU A 63 46.27 37.40 -7.97
C GLU A 63 45.19 36.46 -7.52
N ASP A 64 44.02 36.99 -7.12
CA ASP A 64 42.84 36.21 -6.78
C ASP A 64 42.25 35.43 -7.92
N VAL A 65 42.29 35.91 -9.15
CA VAL A 65 41.81 35.17 -10.35
C VAL A 65 42.74 33.99 -10.63
N ARG A 66 44.05 34.17 -10.47
CA ARG A 66 45.02 33.06 -10.58
C ARG A 66 44.84 32.01 -9.49
N ARG A 67 44.62 32.42 -8.23
CA ARG A 67 44.28 31.50 -7.10
C ARG A 67 42.96 30.76 -7.34
N MET A 68 41.95 31.39 -7.87
CA MET A 68 40.66 30.75 -8.19
C MET A 68 40.79 29.73 -9.32
N ARG A 69 41.53 30.03 -10.37
CA ARG A 69 41.82 29.09 -11.46
C ARG A 69 42.59 27.87 -10.96
N SER A 70 43.65 28.06 -10.18
CA SER A 70 44.43 26.95 -9.59
C SER A 70 43.61 26.05 -8.66
N ARG A 71 42.70 26.63 -7.84
CA ARG A 71 41.76 25.86 -6.99
C ARG A 71 40.74 25.08 -7.80
N ARG A 72 40.27 25.59 -8.93
CA ARG A 72 39.33 24.91 -9.82
C ARG A 72 40.02 23.74 -10.55
N GLU A 73 41.22 23.95 -11.06
CA GLU A 73 42.04 22.94 -11.70
C GLU A 73 42.42 21.83 -10.69
N SER A 74 42.85 22.19 -9.48
CA SER A 74 43.16 21.19 -8.45
C SER A 74 41.98 20.35 -8.04
N ARG A 75 40.76 20.93 -7.97
CA ARG A 75 39.52 20.17 -7.72
C ARG A 75 39.17 19.25 -8.90
N TRP A 76 39.37 19.70 -10.12
CA TRP A 76 39.15 18.90 -11.33
C TRP A 76 40.13 17.73 -11.40
N LEU A 77 41.42 17.95 -11.17
CA LEU A 77 42.46 16.90 -11.13
C LEU A 77 42.16 15.87 -10.02
N LYS A 78 41.78 16.30 -8.84
CA LYS A 78 41.34 15.40 -7.75
C LYS A 78 40.12 14.58 -8.11
N LYS A 79 39.20 15.17 -8.88
CA LYS A 79 38.02 14.43 -9.41
C LYS A 79 38.44 13.39 -10.45
N GLN A 80 39.35 13.73 -11.36
CA GLN A 80 39.91 12.83 -12.37
C GLN A 80 40.71 11.68 -11.73
N GLN A 81 41.57 11.96 -10.74
CA GLN A 81 42.26 10.91 -9.99
C GLN A 81 41.31 9.95 -9.28
N LYS A 82 40.25 10.47 -8.65
CA LYS A 82 39.23 9.61 -8.03
C LYS A 82 38.52 8.73 -9.05
N LEU A 83 38.24 9.24 -10.25
CA LEU A 83 37.64 8.46 -11.32
C LEU A 83 38.60 7.37 -11.82
N ARG A 84 39.87 7.68 -12.08
CA ARG A 84 40.91 6.70 -12.48
C ARG A 84 41.10 5.60 -11.43
N VAL A 85 41.17 5.95 -10.15
CA VAL A 85 41.26 4.96 -9.05
C VAL A 85 40.02 4.08 -9.00
N ARG A 86 38.85 4.65 -9.28
CA ARG A 86 37.59 3.89 -9.33
C ARG A 86 37.54 2.94 -10.53
N GLU A 87 38.04 3.35 -11.69
CA GLU A 87 38.13 2.54 -12.89
C GLU A 87 39.15 1.41 -12.74
N ASN A 88 40.32 1.71 -12.18
CA ASN A 88 41.34 0.69 -11.90
C ASN A 88 40.88 -0.34 -10.87
N ARG A 89 40.14 0.08 -9.81
CA ARG A 89 39.49 -0.86 -8.91
C ARG A 89 38.48 -1.76 -9.62
N LYS A 90 37.74 -1.24 -10.59
CA LYS A 90 36.80 -2.06 -11.39
C LYS A 90 37.54 -3.08 -12.25
N LYS A 91 38.67 -2.70 -12.85
CA LYS A 91 39.47 -3.57 -13.72
C LYS A 91 40.22 -4.66 -12.94
N ASN A 92 40.52 -4.42 -11.65
CA ASN A 92 41.31 -5.32 -10.81
C ASN A 92 40.47 -6.29 -9.95
N THR A 93 39.15 -6.23 -10.00
CA THR A 93 38.30 -7.22 -9.30
C THR A 93 38.36 -8.56 -10.00
N ILE A 94 38.52 -9.64 -9.23
CA ILE A 94 38.56 -11.02 -9.73
C ILE A 94 37.30 -11.32 -10.58
N ALA A 95 36.15 -10.79 -10.17
CA ALA A 95 34.91 -10.91 -10.92
C ALA A 95 34.94 -10.28 -12.31
N ALA A 96 35.63 -9.11 -12.48
CA ALA A 96 35.81 -8.47 -13.78
C ALA A 96 36.74 -9.26 -14.69
N ARG A 97 37.73 -9.99 -14.14
CA ARG A 97 38.62 -10.89 -14.87
C ARG A 97 37.92 -12.18 -15.32
N LEU A 98 36.94 -12.63 -14.55
CA LEU A 98 36.15 -13.85 -14.83
C LEU A 98 34.89 -13.59 -15.65
N GLY A 99 34.61 -12.33 -16.04
CA GLY A 99 33.39 -11.98 -16.78
C GLY A 99 32.08 -12.11 -15.97
N ILE A 100 32.19 -12.27 -14.65
CA ILE A 100 31.04 -12.38 -13.79
C ILE A 100 30.53 -10.97 -13.49
N GLU A 101 29.29 -10.67 -13.86
CA GLU A 101 28.60 -9.43 -13.46
C GLU A 101 28.40 -9.41 -11.94
N GLU A 102 29.29 -8.74 -11.21
CA GLU A 102 29.05 -8.43 -9.81
C GLU A 102 27.81 -7.53 -9.72
N ASN A 103 26.77 -8.02 -9.06
CA ASN A 103 25.68 -7.18 -8.63
C ASN A 103 26.25 -6.06 -7.76
N LYS A 104 26.35 -4.86 -8.31
CA LYS A 104 26.98 -3.66 -7.69
C LYS A 104 26.17 -3.24 -6.44
N VAL A 105 26.35 -3.99 -5.36
CA VAL A 105 25.79 -3.60 -4.07
C VAL A 105 26.57 -2.39 -3.56
N SER A 106 25.90 -1.27 -3.35
CA SER A 106 26.51 -0.08 -2.78
C SER A 106 27.12 -0.41 -1.40
N PRO A 107 28.37 0.02 -1.08
CA PRO A 107 29.01 -0.26 0.21
C PRO A 107 28.24 0.31 1.40
N TYR A 108 27.27 1.19 1.15
CA TYR A 108 26.40 1.79 2.16
C TYR A 108 25.09 1.01 2.39
N VAL A 109 24.87 -0.07 1.65
CA VAL A 109 23.69 -0.92 1.77
C VAL A 109 24.10 -2.26 2.33
N ARG A 110 23.43 -2.67 3.39
CA ARG A 110 23.49 -4.03 3.95
C ARG A 110 22.17 -4.73 3.62
N THR A 111 22.27 -5.86 2.99
CA THR A 111 21.12 -6.69 2.65
C THR A 111 21.20 -7.97 3.48
N ASP A 112 20.22 -8.17 4.34
CA ASP A 112 19.98 -9.45 5.01
C ASP A 112 19.04 -10.29 4.12
N GLN A 113 18.73 -11.54 4.50
CA GLN A 113 17.84 -12.41 3.73
C GLN A 113 16.44 -11.79 3.46
N GLN A 114 15.90 -11.04 4.44
CA GLN A 114 14.55 -10.49 4.38
C GLN A 114 14.51 -8.97 4.22
N PHE A 115 15.59 -8.27 4.56
CA PHE A 115 15.57 -6.81 4.64
C PHE A 115 16.78 -6.15 3.99
N LYS A 116 16.49 -5.00 3.39
CA LYS A 116 17.49 -4.03 2.96
C LYS A 116 17.62 -2.93 4.00
N MET A 117 18.80 -2.79 4.58
CA MET A 117 19.16 -1.77 5.57
C MET A 117 20.26 -0.88 5.02
N PHE A 118 20.53 0.23 5.69
CA PHE A 118 21.55 1.19 5.26
C PHE A 118 22.50 1.52 6.40
N LYS A 119 23.77 1.78 6.09
CA LYS A 119 24.72 2.32 7.07
C LYS A 119 24.20 3.66 7.61
N PRO A 120 24.34 3.94 8.90
CA PRO A 120 23.76 5.12 9.57
C PRO A 120 24.55 6.41 9.30
N ILE A 121 24.69 6.78 8.04
CA ILE A 121 25.46 7.99 7.64
C ILE A 121 24.66 9.26 7.92
N THR A 122 23.34 9.21 7.71
CA THR A 122 22.45 10.35 7.97
C THR A 122 21.30 9.94 8.91
N PRO A 123 20.73 10.88 9.69
CA PRO A 123 19.61 10.58 10.58
C PRO A 123 18.41 9.94 9.87
N SER A 124 18.18 10.30 8.60
CA SER A 124 17.05 9.82 7.80
C SER A 124 17.14 8.36 7.37
N ILE A 125 18.34 7.79 7.30
CA ILE A 125 18.59 6.41 6.88
C ILE A 125 18.99 5.48 8.04
N ARG A 126 19.33 6.04 9.20
CA ARG A 126 19.74 5.26 10.39
C ARG A 126 18.77 4.14 10.73
N TRP A 127 17.49 4.43 10.76
CA TRP A 127 16.41 3.49 11.11
C TRP A 127 15.64 2.97 9.91
N LEU A 128 16.11 3.24 8.70
CA LEU A 128 15.43 2.81 7.48
C LEU A 128 15.59 1.31 7.28
N ARG A 129 14.47 0.61 7.10
CA ARG A 129 14.41 -0.82 6.85
C ARG A 129 13.31 -1.14 5.85
N TYR A 130 13.66 -1.77 4.76
CA TYR A 130 12.72 -2.21 3.73
C TYR A 130 12.69 -3.73 3.64
N PRO A 131 11.52 -4.37 3.58
CA PRO A 131 11.44 -5.78 3.25
C PRO A 131 11.93 -5.99 1.82
N LEU A 132 12.62 -7.09 1.60
CA LEU A 132 13.01 -7.56 0.27
C LEU A 132 11.86 -8.38 -0.29
N ASN A 133 11.45 -8.04 -1.50
CA ASN A 133 10.39 -8.74 -2.20
C ASN A 133 10.88 -9.03 -3.63
N PRO A 134 11.79 -10.02 -3.83
CA PRO A 134 12.38 -10.31 -5.13
C PRO A 134 11.36 -10.87 -6.12
N HIS A 135 10.33 -11.54 -5.62
CA HIS A 135 9.25 -12.17 -6.40
C HIS A 135 8.25 -11.19 -7.01
N LEU A 136 8.30 -9.90 -6.61
CA LEU A 136 7.37 -8.92 -7.14
C LEU A 136 7.72 -8.47 -8.55
N HIS A 137 6.71 -8.41 -9.40
CA HIS A 137 6.83 -7.81 -10.72
C HIS A 137 7.17 -6.32 -10.61
N ARG A 138 8.22 -5.88 -11.32
CA ARG A 138 8.71 -4.48 -11.31
C ARG A 138 8.09 -3.59 -12.39
N GLY A 139 7.29 -4.17 -13.27
CA GLY A 139 6.64 -3.46 -14.36
C GLY A 139 5.39 -2.68 -13.93
N LYS A 140 4.69 -2.18 -14.94
CA LYS A 140 3.43 -1.44 -14.76
C LYS A 140 2.26 -2.42 -14.52
N PRO A 141 1.24 -2.01 -13.74
CA PRO A 141 0.02 -2.81 -13.60
C PRO A 141 -0.81 -2.80 -14.90
N VAL A 142 -1.71 -3.76 -15.02
CA VAL A 142 -2.69 -3.80 -16.11
C VAL A 142 -3.58 -2.55 -16.00
N ARG A 143 -3.60 -1.72 -17.06
CA ARG A 143 -4.26 -0.41 -17.02
C ARG A 143 -5.77 -0.51 -16.86
N GLU A 144 -6.39 -1.45 -17.50
CA GLU A 144 -7.83 -1.71 -17.47
C GLU A 144 -8.34 -2.04 -16.07
N LEU A 145 -7.54 -2.80 -15.32
CA LEU A 145 -7.83 -3.18 -13.94
C LEU A 145 -7.40 -2.10 -12.91
N THR A 146 -7.19 -0.85 -13.36
CA THR A 146 -6.78 0.23 -12.45
C THR A 146 -7.55 1.52 -12.67
N VAL A 147 -7.96 2.16 -11.58
CA VAL A 147 -8.67 3.45 -11.57
C VAL A 147 -7.80 4.53 -10.92
N ALA A 148 -7.90 5.76 -11.43
CA ALA A 148 -7.19 6.89 -10.86
C ALA A 148 -7.73 7.23 -9.46
N GLN A 149 -6.85 7.33 -8.47
CA GLN A 149 -7.23 7.78 -7.13
C GLN A 149 -7.25 9.30 -7.06
N ARG A 150 -8.42 9.91 -7.09
CA ARG A 150 -8.60 11.33 -6.78
C ARG A 150 -8.46 11.55 -5.27
N LYS A 151 -7.74 12.59 -4.87
CA LYS A 151 -7.45 12.88 -3.45
C LYS A 151 -8.20 14.13 -3.02
N THR A 152 -9.10 13.98 -2.07
CA THR A 152 -9.87 15.09 -1.47
C THR A 152 -9.16 15.75 -0.28
N GLY A 153 -8.03 15.18 0.17
CA GLY A 153 -7.29 15.74 1.32
C GLY A 153 -8.01 15.65 2.66
N GLY A 154 -8.99 14.76 2.79
CA GLY A 154 -9.81 14.61 3.99
C GLY A 154 -10.95 15.62 4.08
N ARG A 155 -11.31 16.27 2.97
CA ARG A 155 -12.40 17.24 2.86
C ARG A 155 -13.67 16.56 2.34
N ASN A 156 -14.82 17.06 2.80
CA ASN A 156 -16.13 16.70 2.25
C ASN A 156 -16.46 17.53 0.98
N HIS A 157 -17.68 17.42 0.47
CA HIS A 157 -18.16 18.14 -0.71
C HIS A 157 -18.23 19.68 -0.48
N HIS A 158 -18.41 20.15 0.75
CA HIS A 158 -18.36 21.55 1.11
C HIS A 158 -16.94 22.11 1.35
N GLY A 159 -15.90 21.31 1.15
CA GLY A 159 -14.51 21.72 1.38
C GLY A 159 -14.05 21.68 2.83
N HIS A 160 -14.90 21.33 3.80
CA HIS A 160 -14.55 21.24 5.21
C HIS A 160 -13.74 19.95 5.50
N ILE A 161 -12.74 20.08 6.38
CA ILE A 161 -11.91 18.93 6.79
C ILE A 161 -12.68 18.07 7.78
N THR A 162 -13.20 16.94 7.32
CA THR A 162 -13.90 15.94 8.14
C THR A 162 -12.97 14.84 8.64
N VAL A 163 -11.89 14.54 7.92
CA VAL A 163 -10.88 13.56 8.32
C VAL A 163 -9.52 14.23 8.44
N ARG A 164 -9.09 14.50 9.67
CA ARG A 164 -7.82 15.20 9.95
C ARG A 164 -6.60 14.30 9.69
N GLY A 165 -5.49 14.92 9.32
CA GLY A 165 -4.21 14.25 9.12
C GLY A 165 -4.10 13.48 7.80
N ARG A 166 -4.97 13.73 6.83
CA ARG A 166 -4.89 13.17 5.47
C ARG A 166 -4.62 14.26 4.44
N GLY A 167 -3.92 13.90 3.36
CA GLY A 167 -3.67 14.77 2.22
C GLY A 167 -2.25 14.68 1.67
N GLY A 168 -2.09 15.18 0.45
CA GLY A 168 -0.82 15.11 -0.28
C GLY A 168 -0.41 13.66 -0.61
N GLY A 169 0.90 13.42 -0.66
CA GLY A 169 1.50 12.13 -0.98
C GLY A 169 1.57 11.84 -2.49
N HIS A 170 2.27 10.76 -2.84
CA HIS A 170 2.51 10.36 -4.23
C HIS A 170 1.21 10.03 -4.97
N ARG A 171 1.14 10.28 -6.28
CA ARG A 171 0.02 9.88 -7.14
C ARG A 171 -0.10 8.35 -7.14
N ARG A 172 -1.34 7.84 -7.06
CA ARG A 172 -1.62 6.41 -7.01
C ARG A 172 -2.76 6.07 -7.95
N ARG A 173 -2.74 4.85 -8.46
CA ARG A 173 -3.89 4.21 -9.10
C ARG A 173 -4.39 3.10 -8.18
N LEU A 174 -5.70 3.01 -8.02
CA LEU A 174 -6.34 1.92 -7.28
C LEU A 174 -6.42 0.70 -8.20
N ARG A 175 -6.06 -0.48 -7.68
CA ARG A 175 -6.29 -1.75 -8.35
C ARG A 175 -7.71 -2.23 -8.04
N LEU A 176 -8.40 -2.67 -9.07
CA LEU A 176 -9.68 -3.36 -8.93
C LEU A 176 -9.36 -4.80 -8.53
N VAL A 177 -9.47 -5.08 -7.23
CA VAL A 177 -9.17 -6.42 -6.68
C VAL A 177 -10.50 -7.13 -6.46
N ASP A 178 -10.60 -8.34 -7.00
CA ASP A 178 -11.76 -9.18 -6.80
C ASP A 178 -11.77 -9.77 -5.39
N PHE A 179 -12.75 -9.33 -4.60
CA PHE A 179 -13.05 -9.84 -3.26
C PHE A 179 -14.24 -10.78 -3.23
N TYR A 180 -14.88 -10.96 -4.36
CA TYR A 180 -16.05 -11.85 -4.46
C TYR A 180 -15.63 -13.27 -4.87
N ARG A 181 -14.74 -13.39 -5.84
CA ARG A 181 -14.28 -14.68 -6.35
C ARG A 181 -15.45 -15.57 -6.80
N TRP A 182 -16.34 -14.99 -7.62
CA TRP A 182 -17.51 -15.72 -8.13
C TRP A 182 -17.17 -16.69 -9.27
N GLU A 183 -16.22 -16.35 -10.11
CA GLU A 183 -15.88 -17.11 -11.30
C GLU A 183 -15.34 -18.49 -10.87
N PRO A 184 -16.01 -19.61 -11.21
CA PRO A 184 -15.54 -20.96 -10.95
C PRO A 184 -14.41 -21.32 -11.91
N GLY A 185 -13.80 -22.47 -11.70
CA GLY A 185 -12.78 -23.01 -12.57
C GLY A 185 -11.36 -22.60 -12.18
N GLU A 186 -10.42 -23.22 -12.91
CA GLU A 186 -9.00 -23.06 -12.68
C GLU A 186 -8.51 -21.69 -13.17
N GLN A 187 -7.74 -21.02 -12.34
CA GLN A 187 -7.17 -19.72 -12.62
C GLN A 187 -5.66 -19.75 -12.41
N LYS A 188 -4.88 -19.45 -13.45
CA LYS A 188 -3.44 -19.45 -13.42
C LYS A 188 -2.90 -18.12 -12.90
N VAL A 189 -1.93 -18.16 -11.98
CA VAL A 189 -1.23 -16.98 -11.48
C VAL A 189 -0.18 -16.56 -12.50
N VAL A 190 -0.39 -15.39 -13.13
CA VAL A 190 0.54 -14.83 -14.11
C VAL A 190 1.74 -14.21 -13.42
N ARG A 191 1.49 -13.37 -12.39
CA ARG A 191 2.54 -12.65 -11.65
C ARG A 191 2.00 -12.07 -10.35
N ILE A 192 2.92 -11.73 -9.44
CA ILE A 192 2.60 -11.05 -8.17
C ILE A 192 3.03 -9.60 -8.27
N GLU A 193 2.16 -8.68 -7.85
CA GLU A 193 2.37 -7.23 -7.96
C GLU A 193 2.27 -6.52 -6.61
N TYR A 194 2.95 -5.37 -6.54
CA TYR A 194 2.82 -4.41 -5.45
C TYR A 194 1.57 -3.55 -5.63
N ASP A 195 0.75 -3.42 -4.59
CA ASP A 195 -0.38 -2.48 -4.55
C ASP A 195 -0.10 -1.33 -3.57
N PRO A 196 -0.04 -0.06 -4.03
CA PRO A 196 0.12 1.09 -3.15
C PRO A 196 -1.12 1.39 -2.28
N GLY A 197 -2.27 0.76 -2.55
CA GLY A 197 -3.51 0.92 -1.80
C GLY A 197 -3.60 0.09 -0.54
N ARG A 198 -2.79 -0.97 -0.43
CA ARG A 198 -2.80 -1.91 0.69
C ARG A 198 -1.38 -2.33 1.10
N SER A 199 -1.28 -3.03 2.21
CA SER A 199 -0.01 -3.55 2.72
C SER A 199 0.35 -4.93 2.15
N ALA A 200 -0.64 -5.73 1.79
CA ALA A 200 -0.48 -7.03 1.17
C ALA A 200 -0.17 -6.93 -0.33
N HIS A 201 0.44 -7.97 -0.90
CA HIS A 201 0.61 -8.10 -2.33
C HIS A 201 -0.67 -8.60 -3.01
N ILE A 202 -0.75 -8.40 -4.30
CA ILE A 202 -1.84 -8.87 -5.16
C ILE A 202 -1.27 -9.80 -6.22
N ALA A 203 -2.04 -10.80 -6.63
CA ALA A 203 -1.71 -11.66 -7.74
C ALA A 203 -2.59 -11.31 -8.95
N LEU A 204 -1.98 -11.20 -10.12
CA LEU A 204 -2.68 -11.15 -11.38
C LEU A 204 -2.94 -12.59 -11.79
N ILE A 205 -4.20 -12.94 -11.97
CA ILE A 205 -4.64 -14.25 -12.41
C ILE A 205 -5.31 -14.19 -13.76
N GLU A 206 -5.20 -15.26 -14.50
CA GLU A 206 -5.83 -15.48 -15.79
C GLU A 206 -6.73 -16.71 -15.68
N HIS A 207 -7.99 -16.57 -16.05
CA HIS A 207 -8.94 -17.69 -16.09
C HIS A 207 -8.60 -18.62 -17.25
N SER A 208 -8.57 -19.92 -17.01
CA SER A 208 -8.11 -20.92 -17.99
C SER A 208 -8.96 -20.94 -19.25
N GLU A 209 -10.29 -20.83 -19.11
CA GLU A 209 -11.25 -20.89 -20.24
C GLU A 209 -11.44 -19.52 -20.87
N THR A 210 -11.85 -18.51 -20.08
CA THR A 210 -12.25 -17.18 -20.61
C THR A 210 -11.07 -16.27 -20.92
N LYS A 211 -9.84 -16.64 -20.49
CA LYS A 211 -8.61 -15.81 -20.60
C LYS A 211 -8.73 -14.43 -19.96
N ARG A 212 -9.74 -14.24 -19.14
CA ARG A 212 -9.99 -12.98 -18.46
C ARG A 212 -8.98 -12.75 -17.35
N LEU A 213 -8.42 -11.53 -17.31
CA LEU A 213 -7.48 -11.13 -16.27
C LEU A 213 -8.22 -10.51 -15.09
N SER A 214 -7.82 -10.85 -13.87
CA SER A 214 -8.31 -10.23 -12.65
C SER A 214 -7.22 -10.14 -11.57
N TYR A 215 -7.39 -9.24 -10.60
CA TYR A 215 -6.51 -9.17 -9.43
C TYR A 215 -7.16 -9.81 -8.23
N ILE A 216 -6.40 -10.65 -7.52
CA ILE A 216 -6.79 -11.22 -6.24
C ILE A 216 -5.81 -10.83 -5.14
N LEU A 217 -6.22 -10.99 -3.88
CA LEU A 217 -5.32 -10.86 -2.74
C LEU A 217 -4.39 -12.08 -2.71
N ALA A 218 -3.08 -11.85 -2.84
CA ALA A 218 -2.12 -12.95 -2.84
C ALA A 218 -1.96 -13.56 -1.44
N PRO A 219 -2.10 -14.88 -1.28
CA PRO A 219 -1.67 -15.58 -0.09
C PRO A 219 -0.14 -15.61 0.01
N ASP A 220 0.35 -15.99 1.17
CA ASP A 220 1.77 -16.22 1.39
C ASP A 220 2.22 -17.53 0.75
N GLY A 221 3.38 -17.50 0.10
CA GLY A 221 3.94 -18.66 -0.58
C GLY A 221 3.44 -18.87 -2.03
N LEU A 222 2.48 -18.08 -2.50
CA LEU A 222 2.02 -18.17 -3.89
C LEU A 222 3.10 -17.65 -4.85
N VAL A 223 3.33 -18.39 -5.93
CA VAL A 223 4.32 -18.08 -6.96
C VAL A 223 3.65 -17.90 -8.33
N ALA A 224 4.33 -17.22 -9.25
CA ALA A 224 3.86 -17.16 -10.64
C ALA A 224 3.90 -18.56 -11.26
N GLY A 225 2.84 -18.96 -11.94
CA GLY A 225 2.66 -20.30 -12.51
C GLY A 225 1.73 -21.20 -11.70
N ASP A 226 1.53 -20.92 -10.41
CA ASP A 226 0.58 -21.67 -9.57
C ASP A 226 -0.85 -21.52 -10.09
N THR A 227 -1.71 -22.47 -9.72
CA THR A 227 -3.14 -22.43 -10.01
C THR A 227 -3.94 -22.22 -8.73
N VAL A 228 -5.01 -21.44 -8.84
CA VAL A 228 -5.95 -21.18 -7.75
C VAL A 228 -7.39 -21.32 -8.25
N GLU A 229 -8.26 -21.81 -7.40
CA GLU A 229 -9.65 -22.07 -7.74
C GLU A 229 -10.63 -21.42 -6.75
N SER A 230 -11.86 -21.23 -7.20
CA SER A 230 -12.95 -20.74 -6.39
C SER A 230 -14.11 -21.72 -6.38
N TYR A 231 -14.41 -22.28 -5.22
CA TYR A 231 -15.54 -23.18 -5.01
C TYR A 231 -16.79 -22.48 -4.45
N ARG A 232 -16.87 -21.18 -4.66
CA ARG A 232 -17.97 -20.38 -4.14
C ARG A 232 -19.31 -20.71 -4.79
N HIS A 233 -19.33 -21.13 -6.05
CA HIS A 233 -20.51 -21.54 -6.78
C HIS A 233 -21.21 -22.76 -6.16
N MET A 234 -20.47 -23.66 -5.50
CA MET A 234 -21.06 -24.85 -4.84
C MET A 234 -22.09 -24.50 -3.76
N MET A 235 -22.14 -23.24 -3.34
CA MET A 235 -23.18 -22.75 -2.43
C MET A 235 -24.58 -22.69 -3.09
N GLN A 236 -24.64 -22.55 -4.39
CA GLN A 236 -25.90 -22.41 -5.14
C GLN A 236 -26.56 -23.75 -5.46
N HIS A 237 -25.78 -24.85 -5.54
CA HIS A 237 -26.26 -26.18 -5.92
C HIS A 237 -26.80 -27.02 -4.75
N LYS A 238 -26.98 -26.44 -3.57
CA LYS A 238 -27.40 -27.17 -2.35
C LYS A 238 -28.80 -27.80 -2.42
N GLN A 239 -29.59 -27.47 -3.41
CA GLN A 239 -30.99 -27.95 -3.52
C GLN A 239 -31.18 -29.23 -4.34
N GLN A 240 -30.17 -29.77 -5.02
CA GLN A 240 -30.38 -30.82 -6.01
C GLN A 240 -29.60 -32.12 -5.83
N GLN A 241 -28.71 -32.26 -4.82
CA GLN A 241 -27.92 -33.48 -4.66
C GLN A 241 -28.20 -34.17 -3.32
N HIS A 242 -29.11 -35.09 -3.35
CA HIS A 242 -29.28 -36.15 -2.33
C HIS A 242 -28.46 -37.38 -2.76
N SER A 243 -27.75 -37.90 -1.75
CA SER A 243 -27.38 -39.30 -1.57
C SER A 243 -26.18 -39.80 -2.31
N ASP A 244 -25.26 -39.96 -2.75
CA ASP A 244 -24.20 -40.91 -3.09
C ASP A 244 -22.72 -40.42 -3.05
N ASP A 245 -22.49 -39.11 -2.70
CA ASP A 245 -21.18 -38.47 -2.90
C ASP A 245 -20.32 -38.32 -1.63
N THR A 246 -20.61 -38.99 -0.52
CA THR A 246 -19.90 -38.72 0.76
C THR A 246 -18.41 -39.10 0.71
N VAL A 247 -18.04 -40.15 0.01
CA VAL A 247 -16.64 -40.59 -0.12
C VAL A 247 -15.85 -39.65 -1.04
N ASN A 248 -16.48 -39.22 -2.12
CA ASN A 248 -15.88 -38.26 -3.06
C ASN A 248 -15.67 -36.88 -2.47
N LEU A 249 -16.55 -36.46 -1.55
CA LEU A 249 -16.43 -35.15 -0.82
C LEU A 249 -15.19 -35.12 0.08
N GLY A 250 -14.78 -36.22 0.70
CA GLY A 250 -13.57 -36.30 1.53
C GLY A 250 -12.29 -36.06 0.72
N ILE A 251 -12.16 -36.79 -0.40
CA ILE A 251 -11.02 -36.67 -1.32
C ILE A 251 -11.00 -35.28 -1.94
N PHE A 252 -12.15 -34.77 -2.38
CA PHE A 252 -12.28 -33.45 -2.94
C PHE A 252 -11.90 -32.34 -1.93
N ARG A 253 -12.29 -32.45 -0.65
CA ARG A 253 -11.88 -31.53 0.41
C ARG A 253 -10.37 -31.46 0.55
N THR A 254 -9.66 -32.60 0.53
CA THR A 254 -8.20 -32.63 0.67
C THR A 254 -7.49 -31.98 -0.52
N GLN A 255 -7.96 -32.17 -1.72
CA GLN A 255 -7.41 -31.57 -2.94
C GLN A 255 -7.69 -30.06 -3.01
N ALA A 256 -8.86 -29.62 -2.57
CA ALA A 256 -9.27 -28.21 -2.59
C ALA A 256 -8.52 -27.35 -1.55
N ILE A 257 -7.91 -27.92 -0.51
CA ILE A 257 -7.20 -27.19 0.55
C ILE A 257 -5.80 -26.79 0.08
N ARG A 258 -5.72 -25.91 -0.91
CA ARG A 258 -4.47 -25.31 -1.38
C ARG A 258 -4.44 -23.81 -1.06
N PRO A 259 -3.26 -23.21 -0.76
CA PRO A 259 -3.16 -21.78 -0.53
C PRO A 259 -3.69 -20.98 -1.72
N GLY A 260 -4.64 -20.07 -1.46
CA GLY A 260 -5.25 -19.22 -2.49
C GLY A 260 -6.61 -19.68 -2.98
N ASN A 261 -6.99 -20.94 -2.75
CA ASN A 261 -8.32 -21.44 -3.06
C ASN A 261 -9.36 -20.84 -2.12
N VAL A 262 -10.54 -20.60 -2.64
CA VAL A 262 -11.67 -20.01 -1.89
C VAL A 262 -12.76 -21.07 -1.72
N LEU A 263 -13.07 -21.38 -0.46
CA LEU A 263 -14.09 -22.37 -0.08
C LEU A 263 -15.11 -21.79 0.89
N PRO A 264 -16.34 -22.30 0.90
CA PRO A 264 -17.28 -22.06 1.99
C PRO A 264 -16.73 -22.64 3.30
N LEU A 265 -17.00 -21.95 4.43
CA LEU A 265 -16.46 -22.36 5.74
C LEU A 265 -16.83 -23.79 6.13
N ARG A 266 -17.99 -24.29 5.71
CA ARG A 266 -18.43 -25.67 5.93
C ARG A 266 -17.47 -26.73 5.39
N MET A 267 -16.75 -26.42 4.29
CA MET A 267 -15.84 -27.34 3.63
C MET A 267 -14.43 -27.28 4.19
N ILE A 268 -14.14 -26.28 5.01
CA ILE A 268 -12.80 -26.05 5.56
C ILE A 268 -12.66 -26.81 6.87
N PRO A 269 -11.63 -27.65 7.05
CA PRO A 269 -11.40 -28.36 8.31
C PRO A 269 -11.08 -27.40 9.46
N ILE A 270 -11.46 -27.79 10.66
CA ILE A 270 -11.12 -27.12 11.90
C ILE A 270 -9.58 -27.03 12.04
N GLY A 271 -9.09 -25.92 12.58
CA GLY A 271 -7.65 -25.69 12.72
C GLY A 271 -6.97 -25.01 11.53
N THR A 272 -7.59 -25.03 10.34
CA THR A 272 -7.03 -24.45 9.12
C THR A 272 -6.87 -22.93 9.25
N THR A 273 -5.74 -22.43 8.71
CA THR A 273 -5.50 -20.99 8.57
C THR A 273 -6.17 -20.44 7.33
N ILE A 274 -6.94 -19.38 7.51
CA ILE A 274 -7.76 -18.77 6.46
C ILE A 274 -7.57 -17.25 6.40
N HIS A 275 -7.83 -16.66 5.26
CA HIS A 275 -7.83 -15.20 5.09
C HIS A 275 -8.97 -14.74 4.16
N ALA A 276 -9.08 -13.45 3.92
CA ALA A 276 -10.10 -12.86 3.04
C ALA A 276 -11.52 -13.40 3.30
N ILE A 277 -11.97 -13.36 4.57
CA ILE A 277 -13.22 -13.96 5.02
C ILE A 277 -14.39 -13.02 4.72
N SER A 278 -15.46 -13.53 4.10
CA SER A 278 -16.71 -12.80 3.94
C SER A 278 -17.54 -12.82 5.23
N LEU A 279 -18.39 -11.82 5.43
CA LEU A 279 -19.31 -11.73 6.57
C LEU A 279 -20.76 -12.09 6.19
N LEU A 280 -21.01 -12.12 4.90
CA LEU A 280 -22.29 -12.49 4.30
C LEU A 280 -22.00 -13.57 3.24
N PRO A 281 -22.88 -14.54 3.06
CA PRO A 281 -22.68 -15.63 2.09
C PRO A 281 -22.40 -15.10 0.67
N LEU A 282 -23.20 -14.15 0.20
CA LEU A 282 -23.05 -13.54 -1.12
C LEU A 282 -22.17 -12.26 -1.12
N GLY A 283 -21.67 -11.84 0.05
CA GLY A 283 -20.93 -10.59 0.20
C GLY A 283 -19.43 -10.73 -0.13
N PRO A 284 -18.75 -9.59 -0.32
CA PRO A 284 -17.31 -9.59 -0.54
C PRO A 284 -16.53 -9.95 0.72
N ALA A 285 -15.31 -10.41 0.57
CA ALA A 285 -14.38 -10.64 1.66
C ALA A 285 -14.09 -9.32 2.40
N LYS A 286 -14.29 -9.28 3.71
CA LYS A 286 -14.12 -8.09 4.56
C LYS A 286 -13.09 -8.27 5.66
N LEU A 287 -12.97 -9.46 6.26
CA LEU A 287 -12.03 -9.72 7.35
C LEU A 287 -10.69 -10.25 6.81
N VAL A 288 -9.63 -10.07 7.58
CA VAL A 288 -8.29 -10.66 7.34
C VAL A 288 -7.75 -10.35 5.93
N ARG A 289 -7.49 -9.06 5.64
CA ARG A 289 -6.98 -8.61 4.34
C ARG A 289 -5.64 -7.87 4.42
N SER A 290 -5.14 -7.60 5.62
CA SER A 290 -3.88 -6.88 5.81
C SER A 290 -2.69 -7.83 5.69
N ALA A 291 -1.50 -7.30 5.36
CA ALA A 291 -0.27 -8.07 5.23
C ALA A 291 0.00 -8.94 6.46
N GLY A 292 0.34 -10.20 6.23
CA GLY A 292 0.71 -11.16 7.25
C GLY A 292 -0.39 -11.55 8.25
N THR A 293 -1.63 -11.14 8.01
CA THR A 293 -2.75 -11.53 8.89
C THR A 293 -3.36 -12.86 8.48
N PHE A 294 -3.91 -13.56 9.45
CA PHE A 294 -4.64 -14.81 9.26
C PHE A 294 -5.78 -14.92 10.26
N GLY A 295 -6.76 -15.71 9.95
CA GLY A 295 -7.76 -16.23 10.86
C GLY A 295 -7.58 -17.73 10.98
N GLN A 296 -8.07 -18.32 12.05
CA GLN A 296 -8.09 -19.76 12.27
C GLN A 296 -9.53 -20.20 12.52
N LEU A 297 -9.96 -21.22 11.83
CA LEU A 297 -11.24 -21.85 12.07
C LEU A 297 -11.13 -22.69 13.36
N VAL A 298 -11.91 -22.36 14.39
CA VAL A 298 -11.80 -22.98 15.71
C VAL A 298 -12.79 -24.13 15.87
N THR A 299 -14.06 -23.86 15.60
CA THR A 299 -15.15 -24.85 15.71
C THR A 299 -16.38 -24.34 14.96
N PHE A 300 -17.35 -25.19 14.83
CA PHE A 300 -18.69 -24.84 14.36
C PHE A 300 -19.64 -24.68 15.57
N SER A 301 -20.66 -23.84 15.44
CA SER A 301 -21.62 -23.59 16.51
C SER A 301 -22.97 -23.12 15.94
N SER A 302 -24.03 -23.36 16.71
CA SER A 302 -25.34 -22.82 16.44
C SER A 302 -25.61 -21.58 17.31
N LEU A 303 -26.40 -20.63 16.82
CA LEU A 303 -26.89 -19.50 17.60
C LEU A 303 -27.95 -19.92 18.61
N ARG A 304 -28.69 -20.98 18.32
CA ARG A 304 -29.70 -21.57 19.23
C ARG A 304 -29.03 -22.66 20.06
N LYS A 305 -29.21 -22.65 21.37
CA LYS A 305 -28.58 -23.59 22.29
C LYS A 305 -29.22 -24.99 22.27
N ASN A 306 -30.42 -25.12 21.73
CA ASN A 306 -31.21 -26.36 21.78
C ASN A 306 -31.40 -26.98 20.39
N VAL A 307 -30.33 -27.15 19.64
CA VAL A 307 -30.36 -28.03 18.45
C VAL A 307 -29.87 -29.39 18.95
N GLU A 308 -30.76 -30.37 19.00
CA GLU A 308 -30.37 -31.78 19.15
C GLU A 308 -29.42 -32.11 18.04
N THR A 309 -28.23 -32.53 18.39
CA THR A 309 -27.16 -32.83 17.43
C THR A 309 -27.10 -34.34 17.32
N ASP A 310 -27.35 -34.85 16.12
CA ASP A 310 -27.15 -36.27 15.81
C ASP A 310 -25.65 -36.57 15.87
N GLU A 311 -25.25 -37.53 16.70
CA GLU A 311 -23.84 -37.87 16.98
C GLU A 311 -23.08 -38.28 15.73
N ASN A 312 -23.77 -38.79 14.71
CA ASN A 312 -23.20 -39.37 13.48
C ASN A 312 -23.15 -38.39 12.28
N ALA A 313 -23.72 -37.18 12.40
CA ALA A 313 -23.70 -36.21 11.32
C ALA A 313 -22.49 -35.29 11.39
N ASP A 314 -21.92 -34.93 10.25
CA ASP A 314 -20.81 -33.95 10.15
C ASP A 314 -21.12 -32.67 10.93
N LEU A 315 -20.25 -32.27 11.86
CA LEU A 315 -20.36 -31.05 12.67
C LEU A 315 -20.69 -29.81 11.84
N ALA A 316 -20.25 -29.77 10.59
CA ALA A 316 -20.51 -28.69 9.66
C ALA A 316 -21.95 -28.64 9.16
N GLN A 317 -22.67 -29.78 9.15
CA GLN A 317 -24.07 -29.84 8.69
C GLN A 317 -25.06 -29.44 9.78
N GLN A 318 -24.73 -29.74 11.03
CA GLN A 318 -25.57 -29.44 12.19
C GLN A 318 -25.55 -27.98 12.61
N HIS A 319 -24.51 -27.22 12.26
CA HIS A 319 -24.29 -25.87 12.75
C HIS A 319 -24.56 -24.80 11.72
N THR A 320 -25.04 -23.64 12.18
CA THR A 320 -25.33 -22.46 11.34
C THR A 320 -24.18 -21.48 11.24
N HIS A 321 -23.22 -21.54 12.15
CA HIS A 321 -22.10 -20.59 12.23
C HIS A 321 -20.78 -21.30 12.50
N ALA A 322 -19.71 -20.69 12.00
CA ALA A 322 -18.34 -21.07 12.27
C ALA A 322 -17.69 -20.03 13.21
N GLN A 323 -16.97 -20.49 14.22
CA GLN A 323 -16.17 -19.63 15.08
C GLN A 323 -14.79 -19.44 14.50
N VAL A 324 -14.45 -18.19 14.20
CA VAL A 324 -13.16 -17.82 13.62
C VAL A 324 -12.38 -16.96 14.60
N ARG A 325 -11.18 -17.42 14.95
CA ARG A 325 -10.19 -16.67 15.73
C ARG A 325 -9.37 -15.79 14.80
N LEU A 326 -9.43 -14.49 15.01
CA LEU A 326 -8.65 -13.50 14.27
C LEU A 326 -7.26 -13.33 14.88
N SER A 327 -6.31 -12.82 14.10
CA SER A 327 -4.94 -12.49 14.56
C SER A 327 -4.90 -11.49 15.73
N SER A 328 -5.98 -10.73 15.94
CA SER A 328 -6.15 -9.85 17.10
C SER A 328 -6.49 -10.58 18.42
N GLY A 329 -6.77 -11.89 18.37
CA GLY A 329 -7.27 -12.70 19.48
C GLY A 329 -8.80 -12.61 19.69
N GLU A 330 -9.53 -11.88 18.85
CA GLU A 330 -10.99 -11.87 18.83
C GLU A 330 -11.50 -13.19 18.22
N VAL A 331 -12.46 -13.82 18.88
CA VAL A 331 -13.20 -14.96 18.33
C VAL A 331 -14.60 -14.47 17.95
N ARG A 332 -14.96 -14.75 16.70
CA ARG A 332 -16.19 -14.24 16.09
C ARG A 332 -16.95 -15.35 15.37
N MET A 333 -18.25 -15.34 15.49
CA MET A 333 -19.14 -16.18 14.71
C MET A 333 -19.33 -15.56 13.31
N VAL A 334 -19.24 -16.40 12.29
CA VAL A 334 -19.48 -16.08 10.89
C VAL A 334 -20.41 -17.16 10.35
N PRO A 335 -21.43 -16.82 9.54
CA PRO A 335 -22.29 -17.84 8.92
C PRO A 335 -21.46 -18.87 8.16
N ILE A 336 -21.85 -20.13 8.25
CA ILE A 336 -21.07 -21.25 7.69
C ILE A 336 -20.98 -21.24 6.16
N ASP A 337 -21.96 -20.60 5.52
CA ASP A 337 -21.99 -20.44 4.08
C ASP A 337 -21.10 -19.29 3.59
N CYS A 338 -20.48 -18.53 4.49
CA CYS A 338 -19.49 -17.53 4.11
C CYS A 338 -18.22 -18.18 3.58
N CYS A 339 -17.62 -17.54 2.59
CA CYS A 339 -16.41 -18.05 1.96
C CYS A 339 -15.15 -17.41 2.58
N ALA A 340 -14.08 -18.18 2.58
CA ALA A 340 -12.75 -17.76 2.97
C ALA A 340 -11.70 -18.35 2.04
N ALA A 341 -10.58 -17.65 1.90
CA ALA A 341 -9.42 -18.17 1.17
C ALA A 341 -8.48 -18.89 2.12
N ILE A 342 -7.89 -20.00 1.66
CA ILE A 342 -6.96 -20.81 2.44
C ILE A 342 -5.58 -20.13 2.51
N GLY A 343 -4.96 -20.19 3.68
CA GLY A 343 -3.60 -19.70 3.94
C GLY A 343 -3.57 -18.35 4.64
N THR A 344 -2.38 -17.78 4.76
CA THR A 344 -2.12 -16.45 5.35
C THR A 344 -1.94 -15.40 4.27
N VAL A 345 -2.19 -14.13 4.57
CA VAL A 345 -1.97 -13.03 3.62
C VAL A 345 -0.47 -12.81 3.42
N SER A 346 -0.06 -12.53 2.19
CA SER A 346 1.32 -12.24 1.80
C SER A 346 1.96 -11.06 2.55
N ASN A 347 3.29 -10.89 2.42
CA ASN A 347 4.08 -9.80 2.98
C ASN A 347 4.08 -9.78 4.52
N LYS A 348 4.39 -10.91 5.15
CA LYS A 348 4.46 -11.06 6.62
C LYS A 348 5.42 -10.05 7.26
N ASP A 349 6.51 -9.74 6.58
CA ASP A 349 7.58 -8.87 7.08
C ASP A 349 7.26 -7.36 7.02
N HIS A 350 6.09 -7.00 6.48
CA HIS A 350 5.65 -5.61 6.43
C HIS A 350 5.64 -4.92 7.80
N GLN A 351 5.34 -5.65 8.87
CA GLN A 351 5.34 -5.13 10.25
C GLN A 351 6.72 -4.63 10.71
N HIS A 352 7.79 -5.19 10.17
CA HIS A 352 9.18 -4.85 10.48
C HIS A 352 9.74 -3.71 9.64
N ALA A 353 8.98 -3.22 8.64
CA ALA A 353 9.37 -2.08 7.82
C ALA A 353 9.44 -0.79 8.65
N ARG A 354 10.50 -0.01 8.45
CA ARG A 354 10.68 1.27 9.13
C ARG A 354 10.90 2.38 8.12
N LEU A 355 10.15 3.45 8.24
CA LEU A 355 10.19 4.57 7.30
C LEU A 355 11.43 5.47 7.49
N GLY A 356 11.99 5.55 8.68
CA GLY A 356 13.23 6.28 9.00
C GLY A 356 13.08 7.80 9.13
N LYS A 357 12.17 8.45 8.39
CA LYS A 357 11.93 9.91 8.46
C LYS A 357 10.47 10.28 8.30
N ALA A 358 10.08 11.42 8.87
CA ALA A 358 8.71 11.94 8.78
C ALA A 358 8.27 12.23 7.33
N GLY A 359 9.18 12.69 6.46
CA GLY A 359 8.90 12.93 5.05
C GLY A 359 8.36 11.71 4.30
N ARG A 360 8.76 10.48 4.66
CA ARG A 360 8.19 9.26 4.06
C ARG A 360 6.74 9.04 4.44
N SER A 361 6.34 9.40 5.66
CA SER A 361 4.91 9.40 6.04
C SER A 361 4.12 10.41 5.21
N ARG A 362 4.73 11.56 4.88
CA ARG A 362 4.13 12.55 3.95
C ARG A 362 3.95 11.97 2.55
N TRP A 363 4.90 11.21 2.03
CA TRP A 363 4.75 10.52 0.74
C TRP A 363 3.58 9.54 0.71
N LEU A 364 3.27 8.93 1.86
CA LEU A 364 2.12 8.04 2.01
C LEU A 364 0.77 8.79 2.18
N GLY A 365 0.79 10.13 2.18
CA GLY A 365 -0.43 10.96 2.31
C GLY A 365 -0.83 11.23 3.76
N ARG A 366 0.06 11.02 4.71
CA ARG A 366 -0.17 11.36 6.12
C ARG A 366 0.35 12.77 6.42
N ARG A 367 -0.50 13.64 6.91
CA ARG A 367 -0.14 14.99 7.37
C ARG A 367 0.20 14.98 8.86
N PRO A 368 1.02 15.92 9.35
CA PRO A 368 1.25 16.12 10.77
C PRO A 368 -0.06 16.30 11.53
N LYS A 369 -0.09 15.82 12.76
CA LYS A 369 -1.21 16.03 13.69
C LYS A 369 -0.71 16.80 14.89
N VAL A 370 -1.37 17.90 15.21
CA VAL A 370 -1.11 18.68 16.43
C VAL A 370 -1.74 17.92 17.61
N ARG A 371 -1.04 17.89 18.74
CA ARG A 371 -1.54 17.30 19.98
C ARG A 371 -2.63 18.19 20.59
N GLY A 372 -3.68 17.60 21.17
CA GLY A 372 -4.76 18.34 21.79
C GLY A 372 -4.28 19.29 22.91
N VAL A 373 -3.22 18.92 23.63
CA VAL A 373 -2.61 19.76 24.69
C VAL A 373 -1.98 21.05 24.15
N ALA A 374 -1.61 21.07 22.87
CA ALA A 374 -1.03 22.25 22.22
C ALA A 374 -2.07 23.12 21.50
N MET A 375 -3.36 22.85 21.72
CA MET A 375 -4.48 23.58 21.16
C MET A 375 -5.13 24.48 22.22
N ASN A 376 -5.99 25.39 21.77
CA ASN A 376 -6.81 26.20 22.65
C ASN A 376 -7.98 25.40 23.25
N PRO A 377 -8.61 25.84 24.36
CA PRO A 377 -9.73 25.14 24.99
C PRO A 377 -10.93 24.90 24.07
N VAL A 378 -11.17 25.83 23.14
CA VAL A 378 -12.24 25.71 22.13
C VAL A 378 -12.01 24.58 21.14
N ASP A 379 -10.73 24.27 20.81
CA ASP A 379 -10.37 23.30 19.79
C ASP A 379 -10.26 21.85 20.28
N HIS A 380 -9.98 21.68 21.57
CA HIS A 380 -9.77 20.36 22.14
C HIS A 380 -10.05 20.36 23.68
N PRO A 381 -10.70 19.29 24.22
CA PRO A 381 -10.91 19.15 25.68
C PRO A 381 -9.64 19.18 26.53
N HIS A 382 -8.46 18.93 25.93
CA HIS A 382 -7.14 19.00 26.58
C HIS A 382 -6.41 20.31 26.30
N GLY A 383 -7.03 21.25 25.60
CA GLY A 383 -6.42 22.53 25.25
C GLY A 383 -6.47 23.53 26.41
N GLY A 384 -5.71 24.59 26.27
CA GLY A 384 -5.60 25.68 27.24
C GLY A 384 -4.58 25.44 28.34
N GLY A 385 -4.44 26.42 29.24
CA GLY A 385 -3.48 26.43 30.32
C GLY A 385 -2.17 27.14 29.97
N ARG A 386 -1.36 27.41 30.96
CA ARG A 386 -0.03 28.00 30.86
C ARG A 386 1.03 26.92 30.68
N GLY A 387 1.82 26.99 29.60
CA GLY A 387 2.96 26.11 29.37
C GLY A 387 2.55 24.63 29.15
N LYS A 388 3.24 23.71 29.80
CA LYS A 388 2.99 22.25 29.70
C LYS A 388 1.90 21.81 30.68
N SER A 389 0.70 22.37 30.60
CA SER A 389 -0.35 21.99 31.51
C SER A 389 -0.75 20.51 31.26
N LYS A 390 -0.64 19.70 32.30
CA LYS A 390 -1.23 18.37 32.33
C LYS A 390 -2.65 18.54 32.86
N SER A 391 -3.64 18.48 31.97
CA SER A 391 -5.01 18.44 32.47
C SER A 391 -5.26 17.15 33.23
N ASN A 392 -5.87 17.24 34.40
CA ASN A 392 -6.27 16.09 35.21
C ASN A 392 -7.44 15.29 34.59
N LYS A 393 -7.77 15.61 33.33
CA LYS A 393 -8.86 15.00 32.59
C LYS A 393 -8.43 13.68 31.95
N HIS A 394 -9.32 12.69 31.97
CA HIS A 394 -9.11 11.45 31.23
C HIS A 394 -8.87 11.72 29.73
N PRO A 395 -8.04 10.93 29.03
CA PRO A 395 -7.77 11.12 27.61
C PRO A 395 -9.06 11.09 26.80
N ARG A 396 -9.34 12.21 26.10
CA ARG A 396 -10.51 12.37 25.23
C ARG A 396 -10.09 12.66 23.78
N SER A 397 -10.97 12.34 22.86
CA SER A 397 -10.85 12.76 21.47
C SER A 397 -11.22 14.24 21.34
N ILE A 398 -11.01 14.81 20.15
CA ILE A 398 -11.45 16.20 19.83
C ILE A 398 -12.97 16.37 19.97
N TYR A 399 -13.72 15.28 19.82
CA TYR A 399 -15.18 15.24 19.97
C TYR A 399 -15.64 14.91 21.40
N GLY A 400 -14.74 14.91 22.37
CA GLY A 400 -15.04 14.62 23.77
C GLY A 400 -15.20 13.14 24.13
N PHE A 401 -15.14 12.22 23.18
CA PHE A 401 -15.25 10.78 23.46
C PHE A 401 -14.04 10.25 24.22
N PRO A 402 -14.23 9.39 25.25
CA PRO A 402 -13.13 8.73 25.95
C PRO A 402 -12.28 7.88 25.02
N LEU A 403 -10.94 7.99 25.13
CA LEU A 403 -10.00 7.23 24.29
C LEU A 403 -9.60 5.89 24.91
N LYS A 404 -9.74 5.75 26.23
CA LYS A 404 -9.32 4.56 26.97
C LYS A 404 -10.51 3.96 27.74
N PHE A 405 -10.47 2.63 27.91
CA PHE A 405 -11.36 1.84 28.76
C PHE A 405 -12.84 1.76 28.35
N GLN A 406 -13.37 2.75 27.68
CA GLN A 406 -14.77 2.82 27.31
C GLN A 406 -15.00 2.40 25.86
N ARG A 407 -16.04 1.62 25.59
CA ARG A 407 -16.51 1.29 24.25
C ARG A 407 -17.60 2.30 23.87
N THR A 408 -17.54 2.82 22.64
CA THR A 408 -18.61 3.67 22.09
C THR A 408 -19.86 2.86 21.74
N ARG A 409 -19.68 1.54 21.52
CA ARG A 409 -20.77 0.58 21.30
C ARG A 409 -20.85 -0.36 22.50
N SER A 410 -21.93 -0.28 23.25
CA SER A 410 -22.18 -1.20 24.39
C SER A 410 -22.43 -2.61 23.87
N PRO A 411 -21.81 -3.65 24.47
CA PRO A 411 -22.08 -5.04 24.09
C PRO A 411 -23.56 -5.44 24.32
N ASN A 412 -24.20 -4.86 25.33
CA ASN A 412 -25.58 -5.17 25.71
C ASN A 412 -26.63 -4.31 24.98
N SER A 413 -26.22 -3.36 24.13
CA SER A 413 -27.18 -2.55 23.39
C SER A 413 -27.84 -3.35 22.27
N ARG A 414 -29.03 -2.91 21.81
CA ARG A 414 -29.74 -3.49 20.64
C ARG A 414 -28.82 -3.65 19.42
N ASN A 415 -27.90 -2.70 19.22
CA ASN A 415 -26.92 -2.72 18.16
C ASN A 415 -25.56 -3.31 18.58
N GLY A 416 -25.50 -4.06 19.67
CA GLY A 416 -24.28 -4.73 20.15
C GLY A 416 -23.73 -5.75 19.16
N ASN A 417 -22.46 -6.13 19.32
CA ASN A 417 -21.84 -7.16 18.51
C ASN A 417 -22.21 -8.57 19.01
N ARG A 418 -23.39 -9.04 18.66
CA ARG A 418 -23.88 -10.38 19.05
C ARG A 418 -23.02 -11.53 18.50
N MET A 419 -22.34 -11.29 17.37
CA MET A 419 -21.48 -12.28 16.71
C MET A 419 -20.07 -12.38 17.33
N VAL A 420 -19.73 -11.59 18.35
CA VAL A 420 -18.42 -11.69 19.02
C VAL A 420 -18.55 -12.61 20.22
N VAL A 421 -17.93 -13.79 20.14
CA VAL A 421 -17.86 -14.77 21.23
C VAL A 421 -16.87 -14.30 22.29
N ARG A 422 -15.64 -13.99 21.87
CA ARG A 422 -14.58 -13.52 22.76
C ARG A 422 -13.97 -12.24 22.18
N PRO A 423 -14.01 -11.11 22.91
CA PRO A 423 -13.37 -9.89 22.43
C PRO A 423 -11.84 -10.02 22.48
N ARG A 424 -11.15 -9.20 21.68
CA ARG A 424 -9.68 -9.14 21.72
C ARG A 424 -9.17 -8.83 23.12
N PRO A 425 -8.07 -9.45 23.59
CA PRO A 425 -7.48 -9.15 24.87
C PRO A 425 -7.11 -7.67 24.95
N ARG A 426 -7.49 -6.99 26.03
CA ARG A 426 -7.14 -5.59 26.28
C ARG A 426 -6.00 -5.54 27.29
N ARG A 427 -4.90 -4.89 26.93
CA ARG A 427 -3.83 -4.55 27.87
C ARG A 427 -4.29 -3.34 28.70
N ASN A 428 -4.92 -3.56 29.82
CA ASN A 428 -5.40 -2.51 30.71
C ASN A 428 -4.28 -1.92 31.60
N GLY A 429 -3.12 -1.62 31.03
CA GLY A 429 -2.00 -1.06 31.78
C GLY A 429 -1.25 -2.04 32.69
N LYS A 430 -1.73 -3.25 32.88
CA LYS A 430 -0.99 -4.30 33.57
C LYS A 430 0.12 -4.79 32.61
N ARG A 431 1.36 -4.52 32.97
CA ARG A 431 2.50 -5.27 32.44
C ARG A 431 2.28 -6.71 32.91
N THR A 432 1.77 -7.57 32.05
CA THR A 432 1.93 -9.01 32.27
C THR A 432 3.41 -9.27 32.14
N GLY A 433 4.03 -9.62 33.26
CA GLY A 433 5.38 -10.12 33.30
C GLY A 433 5.56 -11.31 32.39
#